data_3b75c7281047f568f893a1d547a5a63a
#
_entry.id   3b75c7281047f568f893a1d547a5a63a
#
_cell.length_a   1.000
_cell.length_b   1.000
_cell.length_c   1.000
_cell.angle_alpha   90.00
_cell.angle_beta   90.00
_cell.angle_gamma   90.00
#
_symmetry.space_group_name_H-M   'P 1'
#
loop_
_entity.id
_entity.type
_entity.pdbx_description
1 polymer ?
#
loop_
_entity_poly.entity_id
_entity_poly.type
_entity_poly.pdbx_seq_one_letter_code
_entity_poly.pdbx_strand_id
1 'polypeptide(L)'
;MAEAFEPITTQEAFEAAVADRLAPYADYNDLKAQNEALAGQVAELNTRCQTYETDALKTRVAHEVGLPFDLAGRLTGSKEEDIRKDAQNLLQLIKPKTPPAPLRGDPDPSGSDKKAAWRSFANQLMNNE
;
A
#
# COMPACT_ATOMS: atom_id res chain seq x y z
N MET A 1 9.82 -24.16 -63.30
CA MET A 1 10.25 -25.53 -63.61
C MET A 1 9.95 -26.38 -62.39
N ALA A 2 9.08 -27.35 -62.51
CA ALA A 2 8.87 -28.30 -61.44
C ALA A 2 10.12 -29.17 -61.33
N GLU A 3 10.79 -29.17 -60.21
CA GLU A 3 11.84 -30.12 -59.92
C GLU A 3 11.25 -31.54 -60.04
N ALA A 4 12.00 -32.44 -60.73
CA ALA A 4 11.55 -33.81 -60.81
C ALA A 4 11.49 -34.43 -59.43
N PHE A 5 10.35 -34.97 -59.04
CA PHE A 5 10.20 -35.66 -57.80
C PHE A 5 10.99 -36.98 -57.84
N GLU A 6 12.03 -37.07 -57.01
CA GLU A 6 12.74 -38.32 -56.79
C GLU A 6 12.13 -39.04 -55.59
N PRO A 7 11.53 -40.19 -55.76
CA PRO A 7 10.93 -40.93 -54.66
C PRO A 7 12.05 -41.46 -53.71
N ILE A 8 11.82 -41.28 -52.42
CA ILE A 8 12.66 -41.84 -51.39
C ILE A 8 12.40 -43.34 -51.27
N THR A 9 13.39 -44.15 -51.62
CA THR A 9 13.27 -45.62 -51.72
C THR A 9 14.00 -46.37 -50.62
N THR A 10 14.87 -45.73 -49.88
CA THR A 10 15.63 -46.35 -48.78
C THR A 10 15.32 -45.68 -47.43
N GLN A 11 15.44 -46.46 -46.38
CA GLN A 11 15.25 -45.94 -45.02
C GLN A 11 16.26 -44.85 -44.67
N GLU A 12 17.51 -45.03 -45.08
CA GLU A 12 18.58 -44.04 -44.87
C GLU A 12 18.25 -42.68 -45.55
N ALA A 13 17.76 -42.71 -46.77
CA ALA A 13 17.36 -41.50 -47.47
C ALA A 13 16.16 -40.82 -46.86
N PHE A 14 15.23 -41.61 -46.31
CA PHE A 14 14.08 -41.10 -45.57
C PHE A 14 14.52 -40.41 -44.27
N GLU A 15 15.37 -41.08 -43.48
CA GLU A 15 15.89 -40.53 -42.21
C GLU A 15 16.68 -39.25 -42.46
N ALA A 16 17.50 -39.20 -43.49
CA ALA A 16 18.23 -38.00 -43.90
C ALA A 16 17.27 -36.84 -44.30
N ALA A 17 16.23 -37.15 -45.06
CA ALA A 17 15.27 -36.15 -45.47
C ALA A 17 14.45 -35.60 -44.24
N VAL A 18 14.11 -36.48 -43.30
CA VAL A 18 13.46 -36.08 -42.06
C VAL A 18 14.39 -35.22 -41.21
N ALA A 19 15.66 -35.61 -41.07
CA ALA A 19 16.67 -34.84 -40.33
C ALA A 19 16.87 -33.45 -40.94
N ASP A 20 16.96 -33.32 -42.25
CA ASP A 20 17.06 -32.04 -42.93
C ASP A 20 15.84 -31.14 -42.73
N ARG A 21 14.66 -31.73 -42.69
CA ARG A 21 13.42 -30.99 -42.45
C ARG A 21 13.28 -30.55 -41.00
N LEU A 22 13.79 -31.33 -40.09
CA LEU A 22 13.74 -31.04 -38.64
C LEU A 22 14.91 -30.14 -38.16
N ALA A 23 16.00 -30.05 -38.94
CA ALA A 23 17.18 -29.27 -38.58
C ALA A 23 16.84 -27.79 -38.23
N PRO A 24 15.96 -27.06 -38.97
CA PRO A 24 15.55 -25.71 -38.61
C PRO A 24 14.78 -25.62 -37.28
N TYR A 25 14.27 -26.75 -36.79
CA TYR A 25 13.49 -26.82 -35.56
C TYR A 25 14.24 -27.51 -34.42
N ALA A 26 15.55 -27.73 -34.58
CA ALA A 26 16.36 -28.42 -33.55
C ALA A 26 16.33 -27.72 -32.19
N ASP A 27 16.18 -26.41 -32.18
CA ASP A 27 16.10 -25.56 -31.02
C ASP A 27 14.67 -25.32 -30.51
N TYR A 28 13.66 -25.97 -31.08
CA TYR A 28 12.25 -25.79 -30.72
C TYR A 28 11.98 -26.02 -29.23
N ASN A 29 12.52 -27.08 -28.66
CA ASN A 29 12.34 -27.39 -27.25
C ASN A 29 13.01 -26.38 -26.35
N ASP A 30 14.20 -25.88 -26.74
CA ASP A 30 14.91 -24.86 -26.00
C ASP A 30 14.15 -23.52 -26.02
N LEU A 31 13.67 -23.15 -27.20
CA LEU A 31 12.86 -21.93 -27.37
C LEU A 31 11.53 -22.04 -26.59
N LYS A 32 10.90 -23.21 -26.61
CA LYS A 32 9.69 -23.45 -25.81
C LYS A 32 9.95 -23.27 -24.32
N ALA A 33 11.01 -23.87 -23.81
CA ALA A 33 11.40 -23.73 -22.40
C ALA A 33 11.73 -22.27 -22.03
N GLN A 34 12.43 -21.54 -22.92
CA GLN A 34 12.70 -20.12 -22.73
C GLN A 34 11.43 -19.28 -22.73
N ASN A 35 10.48 -19.55 -23.62
CA ASN A 35 9.20 -18.86 -23.66
C ASN A 35 8.39 -19.09 -22.39
N GLU A 36 8.35 -20.31 -21.88
CA GLU A 36 7.69 -20.61 -20.61
C GLU A 36 8.35 -19.87 -19.42
N ALA A 37 9.68 -19.84 -19.39
CA ALA A 37 10.43 -19.09 -18.38
C ALA A 37 10.19 -17.58 -18.48
N LEU A 38 10.20 -17.02 -19.69
CA LEU A 38 9.91 -15.61 -19.93
C LEU A 38 8.47 -15.25 -19.56
N ALA A 39 7.50 -16.10 -19.87
CA ALA A 39 6.10 -15.91 -19.48
C ALA A 39 5.97 -15.86 -17.95
N GLY A 40 6.68 -16.74 -17.24
CA GLY A 40 6.75 -16.73 -15.78
C GLY A 40 7.36 -15.44 -15.21
N GLN A 41 8.47 -14.98 -15.81
CA GLN A 41 9.11 -13.71 -15.42
C GLN A 41 8.20 -12.50 -15.67
N VAL A 42 7.50 -12.47 -16.81
CA VAL A 42 6.55 -11.38 -17.11
C VAL A 42 5.42 -11.36 -16.09
N ALA A 43 4.86 -12.51 -15.75
CA ALA A 43 3.81 -12.61 -14.73
C ALA A 43 4.29 -12.13 -13.36
N GLU A 44 5.49 -12.52 -12.96
CA GLU A 44 6.10 -12.06 -11.70
C GLU A 44 6.36 -10.55 -11.69
N LEU A 45 6.92 -10.01 -12.77
CA LEU A 45 7.17 -8.57 -12.92
C LEU A 45 5.87 -7.77 -12.90
N ASN A 46 4.83 -8.24 -13.57
CA ASN A 46 3.52 -7.60 -13.52
C ASN A 46 2.95 -7.56 -12.10
N THR A 47 3.06 -8.65 -11.36
CA THR A 47 2.61 -8.71 -9.96
C THR A 47 3.40 -7.73 -9.10
N ARG A 48 4.72 -7.65 -9.26
CA ARG A 48 5.57 -6.67 -8.55
C ARG A 48 5.20 -5.24 -8.91
N CYS A 49 4.98 -4.93 -10.19
CA CYS A 49 4.55 -3.60 -10.61
C CYS A 49 3.23 -3.21 -9.95
N GLN A 50 2.23 -4.08 -9.96
CA GLN A 50 0.95 -3.83 -9.29
C GLN A 50 1.11 -3.60 -7.78
N THR A 51 1.98 -4.36 -7.14
CA THR A 51 2.27 -4.16 -5.71
C THR A 51 2.91 -2.79 -5.45
N TYR A 52 3.92 -2.42 -6.23
CA TYR A 52 4.58 -1.11 -6.11
C TYR A 52 3.64 0.05 -6.40
N GLU A 53 2.78 -0.07 -7.42
CA GLU A 53 1.77 0.93 -7.74
C GLU A 53 0.78 1.10 -6.59
N THR A 54 0.32 0.00 -6.01
CA THR A 54 -0.60 0.01 -4.86
C THR A 54 0.07 0.62 -3.63
N ASP A 55 1.31 0.27 -3.35
CA ASP A 55 2.05 0.81 -2.21
C ASP A 55 2.35 2.30 -2.38
N ALA A 56 2.72 2.72 -3.60
CA ALA A 56 2.89 4.13 -3.93
C ALA A 56 1.59 4.92 -3.78
N LEU A 57 0.47 4.33 -4.21
CA LEU A 57 -0.85 4.93 -4.06
C LEU A 57 -1.24 5.08 -2.58
N LYS A 58 -1.03 4.05 -1.77
CA LYS A 58 -1.25 4.08 -0.32
C LYS A 58 -0.42 5.16 0.36
N THR A 59 0.86 5.25 0.01
CA THR A 59 1.76 6.28 0.54
C THR A 59 1.31 7.69 0.16
N ARG A 60 0.92 7.90 -1.09
CA ARG A 60 0.40 9.19 -1.56
C ARG A 60 -0.88 9.59 -0.82
N VAL A 61 -1.84 8.67 -0.74
CA VAL A 61 -3.10 8.93 -0.04
C VAL A 61 -2.87 9.19 1.45
N ALA A 62 -2.00 8.43 2.10
CA ALA A 62 -1.63 8.66 3.49
C ALA A 62 -1.06 10.06 3.70
N HIS A 63 -0.19 10.51 2.82
CA HIS A 63 0.37 11.87 2.85
C HIS A 63 -0.71 12.95 2.65
N GLU A 64 -1.59 12.78 1.67
CA GLU A 64 -2.68 13.73 1.36
C GLU A 64 -3.67 13.88 2.53
N VAL A 65 -3.98 12.76 3.21
CA VAL A 65 -4.89 12.75 4.35
C VAL A 65 -4.21 13.21 5.65
N GLY A 66 -2.89 13.26 5.67
CA GLY A 66 -2.12 13.61 6.88
C GLY A 66 -1.92 12.45 7.84
N LEU A 67 -1.96 11.23 7.32
CA LEU A 67 -1.66 10.01 8.08
C LEU A 67 -0.14 9.84 8.21
N PRO A 68 0.41 9.42 9.38
CA PRO A 68 1.82 9.08 9.51
C PRO A 68 2.27 8.04 8.48
N PHE A 69 3.46 8.20 7.93
CA PHE A 69 4.03 7.33 6.90
C PHE A 69 4.04 5.85 7.32
N ASP A 70 4.36 5.58 8.58
CA ASP A 70 4.42 4.21 9.13
C ASP A 70 3.10 3.46 9.05
N LEU A 71 2.01 4.18 8.92
CA LEU A 71 0.66 3.61 8.85
C LEU A 71 0.16 3.42 7.41
N ALA A 72 0.89 3.93 6.42
CA ALA A 72 0.53 3.77 5.02
C ALA A 72 0.44 2.28 4.61
N GLY A 73 1.33 1.45 5.12
CA GLY A 73 1.34 0.01 4.87
C GLY A 73 0.13 -0.76 5.44
N ARG A 74 -0.60 -0.17 6.37
CA ARG A 74 -1.82 -0.76 6.97
C ARG A 74 -3.08 -0.47 6.17
N LEU A 75 -3.00 0.45 5.22
CA LEU A 75 -4.14 0.81 4.39
C LEU A 75 -4.56 -0.36 3.51
N THR A 76 -5.85 -0.59 3.44
CA THR A 76 -6.47 -1.65 2.64
C THR A 76 -7.21 -1.05 1.44
N GLY A 77 -7.27 -1.80 0.36
CA GLY A 77 -7.96 -1.41 -0.85
C GLY A 77 -7.06 -1.45 -2.09
N SER A 78 -7.69 -1.58 -3.25
CA SER A 78 -7.03 -1.57 -4.55
C SER A 78 -7.28 -0.27 -5.31
N LYS A 79 -8.34 0.45 -4.96
CA LYS A 79 -8.74 1.72 -5.59
C LYS A 79 -8.43 2.87 -4.66
N GLU A 80 -8.10 4.00 -5.25
CA GLU A 80 -7.81 5.23 -4.51
C GLU A 80 -8.93 5.63 -3.55
N GLU A 81 -10.17 5.49 -3.98
CA GLU A 81 -11.34 5.84 -3.15
C GLU A 81 -11.45 4.98 -1.87
N ASP A 82 -11.20 3.68 -2.01
CA ASP A 82 -11.26 2.74 -0.88
C ASP A 82 -10.12 3.00 0.09
N ILE A 83 -8.91 3.20 -0.44
CA ILE A 83 -7.72 3.53 0.34
C ILE A 83 -7.92 4.86 1.08
N ARG A 84 -8.52 5.86 0.42
CA ARG A 84 -8.80 7.16 1.02
C ARG A 84 -9.81 7.07 2.16
N LYS A 85 -10.87 6.28 2.00
CA LYS A 85 -11.85 6.02 3.08
C LYS A 85 -11.19 5.35 4.26
N ASP A 86 -10.38 4.32 4.01
CA ASP A 86 -9.68 3.59 5.06
C ASP A 86 -8.69 4.50 5.80
N ALA A 87 -7.94 5.32 5.05
CA ALA A 87 -7.03 6.31 5.63
C ALA A 87 -7.74 7.34 6.51
N GLN A 88 -8.91 7.83 6.10
CA GLN A 88 -9.71 8.75 6.89
C GLN A 88 -10.23 8.10 8.18
N ASN A 89 -10.72 6.86 8.09
CA ASN A 89 -11.15 6.09 9.25
C ASN A 89 -10.00 5.88 10.23
N LEU A 90 -8.85 5.47 9.74
CA LEU A 90 -7.66 5.25 10.55
C LEU A 90 -7.19 6.56 11.21
N LEU A 91 -7.23 7.67 10.48
CA LEU A 91 -6.88 8.99 11.00
C LEU A 91 -7.81 9.41 12.14
N GLN A 92 -9.11 9.13 12.05
CA GLN A 92 -10.08 9.42 13.12
C GLN A 92 -9.82 8.60 14.39
N LEU A 93 -9.35 7.36 14.21
CA LEU A 93 -8.99 6.48 15.34
C LEU A 93 -7.72 6.95 16.06
N ILE A 94 -6.79 7.54 15.33
CA ILE A 94 -5.49 7.98 15.85
C ILE A 94 -5.55 9.39 16.42
N LYS A 95 -6.44 10.25 15.92
CA LYS A 95 -6.64 11.58 16.48
C LYS A 95 -6.95 11.42 17.98
N PRO A 96 -6.14 12.01 18.87
CA PRO A 96 -6.49 12.00 20.28
C PRO A 96 -7.89 12.60 20.40
N LYS A 97 -8.80 11.86 21.01
CA LYS A 97 -10.07 12.43 21.44
C LYS A 97 -9.67 13.65 22.25
N THR A 98 -10.03 14.84 21.79
CA THR A 98 -9.91 16.04 22.59
C THR A 98 -10.40 15.68 23.97
N PRO A 99 -9.58 15.84 25.02
CA PRO A 99 -10.06 15.56 26.35
C PRO A 99 -11.38 16.34 26.52
N PRO A 100 -12.42 15.75 27.10
CA PRO A 100 -13.65 16.46 27.33
C PRO A 100 -13.28 17.80 27.96
N ALA A 101 -13.81 18.88 27.39
CA ALA A 101 -13.58 20.21 27.94
C ALA A 101 -13.73 20.09 29.44
N PRO A 102 -12.79 20.60 30.27
CA PRO A 102 -12.87 20.48 31.70
C PRO A 102 -14.27 20.90 32.09
N LEU A 103 -14.95 20.04 32.80
CA LEU A 103 -16.30 20.32 33.30
C LEU A 103 -16.24 21.71 33.88
N ARG A 104 -16.89 22.65 33.23
CA ARG A 104 -17.06 24.02 33.70
C ARG A 104 -17.95 23.95 34.91
N GLY A 105 -17.37 23.59 36.03
CA GLY A 105 -18.19 23.24 37.16
C GLY A 105 -17.53 23.37 38.54
N ASP A 106 -16.24 23.59 38.55
CA ASP A 106 -15.60 24.03 39.79
C ASP A 106 -15.11 25.46 39.56
N PRO A 107 -15.76 26.46 40.10
CA PRO A 107 -15.13 27.75 40.24
C PRO A 107 -13.82 27.49 41.00
N ASP A 108 -12.72 27.82 40.38
CA ASP A 108 -11.39 27.69 40.98
C ASP A 108 -11.46 28.36 42.38
N PRO A 109 -11.43 27.59 43.45
CA PRO A 109 -11.51 28.19 44.79
C PRO A 109 -10.24 28.94 45.14
N SER A 110 -9.29 29.01 44.21
CA SER A 110 -7.96 29.51 44.52
C SER A 110 -7.74 31.00 44.24
N GLY A 111 -8.62 31.66 43.50
CA GLY A 111 -8.25 33.00 43.04
C GLY A 111 -8.91 34.19 43.69
N SER A 112 -10.22 34.30 43.62
CA SER A 112 -10.91 35.52 43.99
C SER A 112 -11.62 35.45 45.35
N ASP A 113 -12.15 34.29 45.67
CA ASP A 113 -12.95 34.16 46.88
C ASP A 113 -12.11 34.11 48.18
N LYS A 114 -10.91 33.55 48.09
CA LYS A 114 -9.97 33.58 49.21
C LYS A 114 -9.48 34.98 49.54
N LYS A 115 -9.22 35.79 48.52
CA LYS A 115 -8.80 37.17 48.70
C LYS A 115 -9.97 38.02 49.27
N ALA A 116 -11.19 37.78 48.79
CA ALA A 116 -12.38 38.44 49.33
C ALA A 116 -12.66 38.02 50.78
N ALA A 117 -12.53 36.74 51.08
CA ALA A 117 -12.67 36.22 52.45
C ALA A 117 -11.59 36.78 53.40
N TRP A 118 -10.34 36.85 52.94
CA TRP A 118 -9.26 37.46 53.71
C TRP A 118 -9.48 38.96 53.97
N ARG A 119 -9.94 39.72 52.96
CA ARG A 119 -10.27 41.14 53.09
C ARG A 119 -11.42 41.37 54.07
N SER A 120 -12.45 40.54 53.99
CA SER A 120 -13.58 40.55 54.91
C SER A 120 -13.14 40.28 56.38
N PHE A 121 -12.29 39.27 56.54
CA PHE A 121 -11.73 38.91 57.87
C PHE A 121 -10.81 40.03 58.42
N ALA A 122 -9.95 40.58 57.58
CA ALA A 122 -9.07 41.70 57.95
C ALA A 122 -9.89 42.95 58.40
N ASN A 123 -10.97 43.26 57.65
CA ASN A 123 -11.85 44.39 57.99
C ASN A 123 -12.61 44.13 59.29
N GLN A 124 -12.99 42.90 59.57
CA GLN A 124 -13.62 42.56 60.87
C GLN A 124 -12.65 42.73 62.06
N LEU A 125 -11.37 42.35 61.84
CA LEU A 125 -10.37 42.53 62.90
C LEU A 125 -10.05 44.00 63.19
N MET A 126 -10.03 44.83 62.10
CA MET A 126 -9.76 46.26 62.30
C MET A 126 -10.91 47.10 62.88
N ASN A 127 -12.14 46.60 62.69
CA ASN A 127 -13.34 47.33 63.19
C ASN A 127 -13.81 46.88 64.60
N ASN A 128 -13.04 46.05 65.26
CA ASN A 128 -13.45 45.50 66.59
C ASN A 128 -12.65 46.10 67.74
N GLU A 129 -12.14 47.32 67.52
CA GLU A 129 -11.64 48.17 68.61
C GLU A 129 -12.65 49.25 69.00
#